data_71693b3dfb302c756bce9f9b021bebac
#
_entry.id   71693b3dfb302c756bce9f9b021bebac
#
_cell.length_a   1.000
_cell.length_b   1.000
_cell.length_c   1.000
_cell.angle_alpha   90.00
_cell.angle_beta   90.00
_cell.angle_gamma   90.00
#
_symmetry.space_group_name_H-M   'P 1'
#
loop_
_entity.id
_entity.type
_entity.pdbx_description
1 polymer ?
#
loop_
_entity_poly.entity_id
_entity_poly.type
_entity_poly.pdbx_seq_one_letter_code
_entity_poly.pdbx_strand_id
1 'polypeptide(L)'
;MTRYHPALVALHWILAAMVIGALIMGGQVLAALPNDSPDKMFSLRAHMTVGLVIGVLMLARLVTRLKTQHPPKADTGNALLNMGGRAAHWALYTLVLLMVASGVGISLTAGLPDIVFGGSGAPLPETFDDLAPRVAHGIISKLLALTILAHIAGWLYHQFALKDGLISRMWFGNRH
;
A
#
# COMPACT_ATOMS: atom_id res chain seq x y z
N MET A 1 -27.96 -3.48 -4.34
CA MET A 1 -26.72 -4.04 -3.76
C MET A 1 -26.13 -3.03 -2.80
N THR A 2 -25.94 -3.41 -1.54
CA THR A 2 -25.55 -2.50 -0.45
C THR A 2 -24.05 -2.59 -0.06
N ARG A 3 -23.37 -3.70 -0.39
CA ARG A 3 -21.98 -3.99 0.03
C ARG A 3 -21.12 -4.42 -1.14
N TYR A 4 -19.81 -4.22 -1.01
CA TYR A 4 -18.83 -4.73 -1.97
C TYR A 4 -18.73 -6.25 -1.95
N HIS A 5 -18.15 -6.81 -3.01
CA HIS A 5 -17.88 -8.25 -3.09
C HIS A 5 -17.00 -8.70 -1.92
N PRO A 6 -17.25 -9.87 -1.27
CA PRO A 6 -16.48 -10.31 -0.10
C PRO A 6 -14.97 -10.35 -0.33
N ALA A 7 -14.54 -10.78 -1.53
CA ALA A 7 -13.12 -10.77 -1.89
C ALA A 7 -12.53 -9.35 -1.90
N LEU A 8 -13.29 -8.33 -2.35
CA LEU A 8 -12.84 -6.93 -2.29
C LEU A 8 -12.72 -6.43 -0.85
N VAL A 9 -13.62 -6.87 0.03
CA VAL A 9 -13.58 -6.53 1.46
C VAL A 9 -12.36 -7.18 2.11
N ALA A 10 -12.16 -8.49 1.92
CA ALA A 10 -11.00 -9.20 2.46
C ALA A 10 -9.68 -8.60 1.97
N LEU A 11 -9.52 -8.43 0.65
CA LEU A 11 -8.34 -7.83 0.05
C LEU A 11 -8.09 -6.39 0.53
N HIS A 12 -9.15 -5.63 0.83
CA HIS A 12 -8.98 -4.28 1.39
C HIS A 12 -8.32 -4.31 2.75
N TRP A 13 -8.85 -5.08 3.69
CA TRP A 13 -8.36 -5.09 5.06
C TRP A 13 -6.98 -5.75 5.17
N ILE A 14 -6.73 -6.82 4.41
CA ILE A 14 -5.40 -7.44 4.34
C ILE A 14 -4.37 -6.45 3.79
N LEU A 15 -4.67 -5.80 2.65
CA LEU A 15 -3.77 -4.81 2.05
C LEU A 15 -3.59 -3.58 2.94
N ALA A 16 -4.63 -3.09 3.61
CA ALA A 16 -4.51 -1.96 4.54
C ALA A 16 -3.52 -2.28 5.66
N ALA A 17 -3.65 -3.44 6.31
CA ALA A 17 -2.74 -3.87 7.36
C ALA A 17 -1.30 -4.06 6.83
N MET A 18 -1.13 -4.72 5.68
CA MET A 18 0.18 -4.98 5.11
C MET A 18 0.88 -3.70 4.63
N VAL A 19 0.17 -2.78 3.97
CA VAL A 19 0.74 -1.51 3.47
C VAL A 19 1.16 -0.62 4.64
N ILE A 20 0.31 -0.47 5.66
CA ILE A 20 0.65 0.31 6.87
C ILE A 20 1.85 -0.31 7.58
N GLY A 21 1.84 -1.63 7.78
CA GLY A 21 2.96 -2.36 8.38
C GLY A 21 4.27 -2.19 7.59
N ALA A 22 4.21 -2.28 6.25
CA ALA A 22 5.38 -2.09 5.39
C ALA A 22 5.92 -0.65 5.41
N LEU A 23 5.04 0.37 5.49
CA LEU A 23 5.44 1.77 5.65
C LEU A 23 6.16 2.00 6.99
N ILE A 24 5.62 1.46 8.08
CA ILE A 24 6.25 1.56 9.42
C ILE A 24 7.58 0.83 9.40
N MET A 25 7.62 -0.41 8.92
CA MET A 25 8.84 -1.23 8.86
C MET A 25 9.92 -0.55 8.01
N GLY A 26 9.57 -0.03 6.83
CA GLY A 26 10.50 0.65 5.94
C GLY A 26 11.05 1.95 6.51
N GLY A 27 10.17 2.78 7.09
CA GLY A 27 10.51 4.13 7.56
C GLY A 27 11.11 4.18 8.96
N GLN A 28 10.68 3.31 9.88
CA GLN A 28 11.10 3.36 11.30
C GLN A 28 12.14 2.30 11.65
N VAL A 29 12.10 1.13 11.01
CA VAL A 29 13.01 0.02 11.34
C VAL A 29 14.12 -0.07 10.31
N LEU A 30 13.77 -0.32 9.06
CA LEU A 30 14.76 -0.59 8.01
C LEU A 30 15.66 0.62 7.75
N ALA A 31 15.11 1.84 7.76
CA ALA A 31 15.88 3.07 7.56
C ALA A 31 16.84 3.39 8.71
N ALA A 32 16.52 2.94 9.94
CA ALA A 32 17.35 3.18 11.13
C ALA A 32 18.49 2.17 11.33
N LEU A 33 18.41 0.99 10.69
CA LEU A 33 19.42 -0.05 10.85
C LEU A 33 20.65 0.21 9.95
N PRO A 34 21.88 0.09 10.47
CA PRO A 34 23.10 0.11 9.66
C PRO A 34 23.12 -1.03 8.63
N ASN A 35 23.71 -0.80 7.47
CA ASN A 35 23.71 -1.78 6.36
C ASN A 35 24.58 -3.02 6.65
N ASP A 36 25.53 -2.95 7.58
CA ASP A 36 26.38 -4.04 8.03
C ASP A 36 25.75 -4.88 9.18
N SER A 37 24.59 -4.48 9.68
CA SER A 37 23.89 -5.18 10.75
C SER A 37 23.21 -6.47 10.24
N PRO A 38 23.32 -7.60 10.96
CA PRO A 38 22.55 -8.82 10.68
C PRO A 38 21.03 -8.57 10.67
N ASP A 39 20.55 -7.70 11.54
CA ASP A 39 19.12 -7.33 11.64
C ASP A 39 18.65 -6.60 10.40
N LYS A 40 19.53 -5.85 9.74
CA LYS A 40 19.24 -5.20 8.46
C LYS A 40 18.91 -6.22 7.39
N MET A 41 19.71 -7.28 7.26
CA MET A 41 19.50 -8.34 6.27
C MET A 41 18.15 -9.04 6.48
N PHE A 42 17.82 -9.39 7.73
CA PHE A 42 16.52 -10.00 8.06
C PHE A 42 15.36 -9.06 7.73
N SER A 43 15.44 -7.80 8.16
CA SER A 43 14.39 -6.80 7.95
C SER A 43 14.21 -6.48 6.46
N LEU A 44 15.29 -6.42 5.70
CA LEU A 44 15.26 -6.19 4.26
C LEU A 44 14.59 -7.36 3.52
N ARG A 45 14.94 -8.60 3.88
CA ARG A 45 14.30 -9.81 3.34
C ARG A 45 12.79 -9.80 3.58
N ALA A 46 12.37 -9.51 4.81
CA ALA A 46 10.96 -9.43 5.18
C ALA A 46 10.24 -8.33 4.40
N HIS A 47 10.83 -7.12 4.32
CA HIS A 47 10.26 -5.99 3.58
C HIS A 47 10.11 -6.29 2.09
N MET A 48 11.12 -6.85 1.44
CA MET A 48 11.07 -7.23 0.02
C MET A 48 9.98 -8.28 -0.23
N THR A 49 9.90 -9.31 0.61
CA THR A 49 8.88 -10.37 0.49
C THR A 49 7.48 -9.80 0.65
N VAL A 50 7.23 -9.02 1.71
CA VAL A 50 5.93 -8.37 1.96
C VAL A 50 5.57 -7.42 0.82
N GLY A 51 6.53 -6.65 0.30
CA GLY A 51 6.32 -5.75 -0.82
C GLY A 51 5.84 -6.47 -2.09
N LEU A 52 6.45 -7.60 -2.44
CA LEU A 52 6.02 -8.42 -3.58
C LEU A 52 4.62 -9.00 -3.36
N VAL A 53 4.32 -9.50 -2.17
CA VAL A 53 2.98 -10.00 -1.82
C VAL A 53 1.93 -8.89 -1.93
N ILE A 54 2.23 -7.68 -1.44
CA ILE A 54 1.36 -6.50 -1.61
C ILE A 54 1.09 -6.26 -3.11
N GLY A 55 2.12 -6.32 -3.96
CA GLY A 55 1.97 -6.13 -5.41
C GLY A 55 0.98 -7.12 -6.02
N VAL A 56 1.14 -8.41 -5.73
CA VAL A 56 0.25 -9.48 -6.23
C VAL A 56 -1.18 -9.28 -5.72
N LEU A 57 -1.36 -9.03 -4.43
CA LEU A 57 -2.69 -8.81 -3.84
C LEU A 57 -3.35 -7.53 -4.36
N MET A 58 -2.58 -6.47 -4.65
CA MET A 58 -3.10 -5.24 -5.23
C MET A 58 -3.59 -5.46 -6.66
N LEU A 59 -2.88 -6.21 -7.47
CA LEU A 59 -3.33 -6.61 -8.81
C LEU A 59 -4.59 -7.47 -8.74
N ALA A 60 -4.62 -8.46 -7.84
CA ALA A 60 -5.80 -9.28 -7.61
C ALA A 60 -7.01 -8.42 -7.19
N ARG A 61 -6.80 -7.43 -6.31
CA ARG A 61 -7.85 -6.48 -5.91
C ARG A 61 -8.32 -5.63 -7.09
N LEU A 62 -7.42 -5.13 -7.91
CA LEU A 62 -7.78 -4.34 -9.09
C LEU A 62 -8.61 -5.17 -10.07
N VAL A 63 -8.19 -6.40 -10.39
CA VAL A 63 -8.93 -7.31 -11.28
C VAL A 63 -10.32 -7.63 -10.70
N THR A 64 -10.40 -7.94 -9.41
CA THR A 64 -11.67 -8.21 -8.74
C THR A 64 -12.58 -6.97 -8.79
N ARG A 65 -12.01 -5.77 -8.58
CA ARG A 65 -12.77 -4.52 -8.68
C ARG A 65 -13.34 -4.31 -10.09
N LEU A 66 -12.58 -4.60 -11.14
CA LEU A 66 -13.03 -4.41 -12.52
C LEU A 66 -14.09 -5.44 -12.95
N LYS A 67 -14.08 -6.64 -12.34
CA LYS A 67 -14.98 -7.75 -12.70
C LYS A 67 -16.23 -7.86 -11.83
N THR A 68 -16.33 -7.13 -10.71
CA THR A 68 -17.45 -7.25 -9.78
C THR A 68 -18.32 -6.00 -9.79
N GLN A 69 -19.60 -6.16 -9.48
CA GLN A 69 -20.52 -5.05 -9.28
C GLN A 69 -20.22 -4.32 -7.97
N HIS A 70 -20.49 -3.02 -7.94
CA HIS A 70 -20.23 -2.15 -6.80
C HIS A 70 -21.52 -1.50 -6.29
N PRO A 71 -21.60 -1.20 -4.99
CA PRO A 71 -22.67 -0.36 -4.46
C PRO A 71 -22.63 1.04 -5.07
N PRO A 72 -23.74 1.81 -5.00
CA PRO A 72 -23.77 3.20 -5.44
C PRO A 72 -22.61 4.00 -4.84
N LYS A 73 -22.12 4.99 -5.59
CA LYS A 73 -21.05 5.87 -5.09
C LYS A 73 -21.49 6.56 -3.81
N ALA A 74 -20.55 6.76 -2.89
CA ALA A 74 -20.79 7.61 -1.73
C ALA A 74 -21.03 9.05 -2.21
N ASP A 75 -21.99 9.73 -1.58
CA ASP A 75 -22.33 11.11 -1.89
C ASP A 75 -22.31 11.94 -0.61
N THR A 76 -21.50 12.99 -0.60
CA THR A 76 -21.39 13.93 0.53
C THR A 76 -22.30 15.14 0.37
N GLY A 77 -23.06 15.23 -0.74
CA GLY A 77 -23.76 16.45 -1.14
C GLY A 77 -22.84 17.54 -1.69
N ASN A 78 -21.51 17.33 -1.73
CA ASN A 78 -20.51 18.27 -2.25
C ASN A 78 -19.70 17.65 -3.39
N ALA A 79 -19.77 18.23 -4.56
CA ALA A 79 -19.12 17.71 -5.77
C ALA A 79 -17.58 17.63 -5.64
N LEU A 80 -16.93 18.60 -4.97
CA LEU A 80 -15.48 18.61 -4.77
C LEU A 80 -15.04 17.48 -3.83
N LEU A 81 -15.75 17.27 -2.72
CA LEU A 81 -15.46 16.18 -1.80
C LEU A 81 -15.67 14.82 -2.47
N ASN A 82 -16.73 14.68 -3.26
CA ASN A 82 -16.99 13.46 -4.03
C ASN A 82 -15.91 13.19 -5.08
N MET A 83 -15.40 14.22 -5.74
CA MET A 83 -14.28 14.13 -6.68
C MET A 83 -12.99 13.74 -5.95
N GLY A 84 -12.69 14.40 -4.84
CA GLY A 84 -11.54 14.11 -3.97
C GLY A 84 -11.53 12.66 -3.48
N GLY A 85 -12.66 12.15 -3.02
CA GLY A 85 -12.80 10.75 -2.60
C GLY A 85 -12.52 9.76 -3.74
N ARG A 86 -12.99 10.04 -4.96
CA ARG A 86 -12.68 9.21 -6.14
C ARG A 86 -11.19 9.29 -6.51
N ALA A 87 -10.63 10.49 -6.49
CA ALA A 87 -9.21 10.69 -6.78
C ALA A 87 -8.31 9.97 -5.77
N ALA A 88 -8.64 10.04 -4.47
CA ALA A 88 -7.91 9.35 -3.42
C ALA A 88 -7.87 7.82 -3.63
N HIS A 89 -8.99 7.21 -4.03
CA HIS A 89 -9.01 5.76 -4.30
C HIS A 89 -8.10 5.38 -5.49
N TRP A 90 -8.12 6.14 -6.58
CA TRP A 90 -7.23 5.88 -7.71
C TRP A 90 -5.76 6.17 -7.37
N ALA A 91 -5.51 7.24 -6.62
CA ALA A 91 -4.18 7.56 -6.13
C ALA A 91 -3.61 6.42 -5.27
N LEU A 92 -4.41 5.81 -4.37
CA LEU A 92 -3.99 4.66 -3.58
C LEU A 92 -3.57 3.47 -4.44
N TYR A 93 -4.35 3.11 -5.48
CA TYR A 93 -3.95 2.04 -6.41
C TYR A 93 -2.64 2.37 -7.12
N THR A 94 -2.54 3.57 -7.69
CA THR A 94 -1.35 4.01 -8.44
C THR A 94 -0.13 4.07 -7.54
N LEU A 95 -0.23 4.69 -6.36
CA LEU A 95 0.90 4.86 -5.45
C LEU A 95 1.40 3.52 -4.89
N VAL A 96 0.52 2.57 -4.57
CA VAL A 96 0.95 1.24 -4.12
C VAL A 96 1.67 0.49 -5.23
N LEU A 97 1.17 0.53 -6.47
CA LEU A 97 1.85 -0.12 -7.60
C LEU A 97 3.20 0.53 -7.92
N LEU A 98 3.29 1.86 -7.89
CA LEU A 98 4.56 2.58 -8.05
C LEU A 98 5.54 2.30 -6.92
N MET A 99 5.04 2.14 -5.68
CA MET A 99 5.84 1.75 -4.52
C MET A 99 6.49 0.39 -4.72
N VAL A 100 5.71 -0.59 -5.18
CA VAL A 100 6.24 -1.93 -5.51
C VAL A 100 7.24 -1.85 -6.66
N ALA A 101 6.92 -1.14 -7.74
CA ALA A 101 7.80 -0.99 -8.88
C ALA A 101 9.14 -0.33 -8.51
N SER A 102 9.12 0.74 -7.70
CA SER A 102 10.35 1.38 -7.23
C SER A 102 11.16 0.49 -6.29
N GLY A 103 10.50 -0.31 -5.43
CA GLY A 103 11.17 -1.31 -4.59
C GLY A 103 11.86 -2.40 -5.42
N VAL A 104 11.20 -2.90 -6.46
CA VAL A 104 11.82 -3.82 -7.43
C VAL A 104 13.00 -3.15 -8.15
N GLY A 105 12.85 -1.87 -8.53
CA GLY A 105 13.93 -1.09 -9.13
C GLY A 105 15.16 -1.00 -8.23
N ILE A 106 15.00 -0.70 -6.93
CA ILE A 106 16.11 -0.72 -5.95
C ILE A 106 16.73 -2.12 -5.91
N SER A 107 15.89 -3.14 -5.79
CA SER A 107 16.32 -4.53 -5.68
C SER A 107 17.22 -4.95 -6.85
N LEU A 108 16.81 -4.66 -8.07
CA LEU A 108 17.56 -5.02 -9.28
C LEU A 108 18.83 -4.20 -9.45
N THR A 109 18.77 -2.88 -9.20
CA THR A 109 19.96 -2.01 -9.37
C THR A 109 21.05 -2.25 -8.32
N ALA A 110 20.65 -2.71 -7.11
CA ALA A 110 21.58 -3.02 -6.03
C ALA A 110 21.97 -4.50 -5.93
N GLY A 111 21.55 -5.36 -6.87
CA GLY A 111 21.88 -6.80 -6.86
C GLY A 111 21.27 -7.56 -5.65
N LEU A 112 20.23 -7.02 -5.01
CA LEU A 112 19.66 -7.58 -3.78
C LEU A 112 19.11 -9.00 -3.90
N PRO A 113 18.60 -9.49 -5.04
CA PRO A 113 18.11 -10.87 -5.13
C PRO A 113 19.20 -11.89 -4.76
N ASP A 114 20.41 -11.71 -5.25
CA ASP A 114 21.52 -12.62 -4.96
C ASP A 114 22.07 -12.44 -3.53
N ILE A 115 22.09 -11.21 -3.04
CA ILE A 115 22.60 -10.90 -1.69
C ILE A 115 21.61 -11.39 -0.63
N VAL A 116 20.32 -11.10 -0.81
CA VAL A 116 19.29 -11.33 0.23
C VAL A 116 18.73 -12.75 0.19
N PHE A 117 18.57 -13.34 -0.99
CA PHE A 117 17.93 -14.65 -1.19
C PHE A 117 18.86 -15.70 -1.80
N GLY A 118 19.84 -15.29 -2.62
CA GLY A 118 20.73 -16.19 -3.34
C GLY A 118 21.91 -16.74 -2.52
N GLY A 119 22.13 -16.25 -1.28
CA GLY A 119 23.21 -16.74 -0.42
C GLY A 119 24.62 -16.41 -0.94
N SER A 120 24.77 -15.34 -1.72
CA SER A 120 26.07 -14.93 -2.30
C SER A 120 27.15 -14.60 -1.27
N GLY A 121 26.75 -14.29 -0.03
CA GLY A 121 27.65 -13.81 1.02
C GLY A 121 28.21 -12.40 0.78
N ALA A 122 27.83 -11.75 -0.32
CA ALA A 122 28.25 -10.38 -0.60
C ALA A 122 27.60 -9.40 0.42
N PRO A 123 28.33 -8.33 0.83
CA PRO A 123 27.78 -7.32 1.71
C PRO A 123 26.72 -6.47 0.97
N LEU A 124 25.83 -5.87 1.75
CA LEU A 124 24.94 -4.83 1.24
C LEU A 124 25.76 -3.61 0.78
N PRO A 125 25.27 -2.83 -0.21
CA PRO A 125 25.90 -1.54 -0.55
C PRO A 125 26.00 -0.63 0.68
N GLU A 126 27.07 0.18 0.74
CA GLU A 126 27.25 1.15 1.85
C GLU A 126 26.07 2.11 1.96
N THR A 127 25.52 2.54 0.82
CA THR A 127 24.31 3.37 0.75
C THR A 127 23.42 2.95 -0.41
N PHE A 128 22.14 3.22 -0.30
CA PHE A 128 21.14 3.12 -1.38
C PHE A 128 20.72 4.50 -1.91
N ASP A 129 21.15 5.58 -1.25
CA ASP A 129 20.59 6.93 -1.47
C ASP A 129 20.94 7.51 -2.84
N ASP A 130 22.02 7.04 -3.47
CA ASP A 130 22.44 7.43 -4.83
C ASP A 130 21.59 6.76 -5.93
N LEU A 131 20.76 5.81 -5.60
CA LEU A 131 19.92 5.10 -6.55
C LEU A 131 18.64 5.88 -6.84
N ALA A 132 18.39 6.24 -8.10
CA ALA A 132 17.18 6.93 -8.51
C ALA A 132 15.87 6.21 -8.05
N PRO A 133 15.76 4.87 -8.14
CA PRO A 133 14.58 4.16 -7.60
C PRO A 133 14.42 4.34 -6.09
N ARG A 134 15.51 4.49 -5.32
CA ARG A 134 15.45 4.71 -3.86
C ARG A 134 14.89 6.07 -3.53
N VAL A 135 15.31 7.11 -4.26
CA VAL A 135 14.76 8.47 -4.11
C VAL A 135 13.26 8.46 -4.43
N ALA A 136 12.88 7.84 -5.56
CA ALA A 136 11.48 7.70 -5.94
C ALA A 136 10.66 6.96 -4.87
N HIS A 137 11.17 5.83 -4.35
CA HIS A 137 10.53 5.05 -3.27
C HIS A 137 10.27 5.90 -2.02
N GLY A 138 11.24 6.72 -1.62
CA GLY A 138 11.12 7.64 -0.49
C GLY A 138 10.06 8.73 -0.69
N ILE A 139 9.95 9.29 -1.90
CA ILE A 139 8.92 10.28 -2.23
C ILE A 139 7.53 9.64 -2.26
N ILE A 140 7.42 8.49 -2.95
CA ILE A 140 6.15 7.75 -3.08
C ILE A 140 5.65 7.31 -1.70
N SER A 141 6.53 6.91 -0.78
CA SER A 141 6.13 6.49 0.57
C SER A 141 5.45 7.62 1.36
N LYS A 142 5.97 8.84 1.25
CA LYS A 142 5.38 10.03 1.89
C LYS A 142 4.03 10.39 1.27
N LEU A 143 3.94 10.36 -0.08
CA LEU A 143 2.67 10.61 -0.78
C LEU A 143 1.63 9.55 -0.45
N LEU A 144 2.04 8.27 -0.38
CA LEU A 144 1.15 7.18 0.00
C LEU A 144 0.63 7.35 1.43
N ALA A 145 1.51 7.66 2.39
CA ALA A 145 1.12 7.92 3.78
C ALA A 145 0.12 9.07 3.88
N LEU A 146 0.37 10.20 3.21
CA LEU A 146 -0.57 11.33 3.16
C LEU A 146 -1.92 10.95 2.55
N THR A 147 -1.90 10.16 1.47
CA THR A 147 -3.14 9.71 0.80
C THR A 147 -3.93 8.73 1.68
N ILE A 148 -3.25 7.87 2.43
CA ILE A 148 -3.89 6.99 3.44
C ILE A 148 -4.55 7.83 4.54
N LEU A 149 -3.85 8.84 5.07
CA LEU A 149 -4.43 9.74 6.09
C LEU A 149 -5.65 10.49 5.56
N ALA A 150 -5.60 11.00 4.33
CA ALA A 150 -6.75 11.65 3.68
C ALA A 150 -7.92 10.68 3.47
N HIS A 151 -7.63 9.43 3.10
CA HIS A 151 -8.65 8.38 2.95
C HIS A 151 -9.32 8.04 4.28
N ILE A 152 -8.55 7.91 5.36
CA ILE A 152 -9.08 7.69 6.71
C ILE A 152 -9.90 8.89 7.17
N ALA A 153 -9.41 10.12 6.95
CA ALA A 153 -10.15 11.33 7.28
C ALA A 153 -11.50 11.42 6.53
N GLY A 154 -11.52 11.06 5.26
CA GLY A 154 -12.76 10.95 4.48
C GLY A 154 -13.74 9.93 5.07
N TRP A 155 -13.25 8.76 5.49
CA TRP A 155 -14.09 7.79 6.19
C TRP A 155 -14.61 8.32 7.53
N LEU A 156 -13.77 8.97 8.34
CA LEU A 156 -14.19 9.59 9.61
C LEU A 156 -15.28 10.66 9.38
N TYR A 157 -15.15 11.47 8.34
CA TYR A 157 -16.16 12.44 7.96
C TYR A 157 -17.51 11.79 7.65
N HIS A 158 -17.53 10.70 6.85
CA HIS A 158 -18.73 9.92 6.58
C HIS A 158 -19.32 9.30 7.84
N GLN A 159 -18.45 8.77 8.72
CA GLN A 159 -18.89 8.07 9.93
C GLN A 159 -19.48 9.01 10.98
N PHE A 160 -18.85 10.17 11.24
CA PHE A 160 -19.19 11.03 12.39
C PHE A 160 -19.97 12.29 11.99
N ALA A 161 -19.70 12.87 10.81
CA ALA A 161 -20.40 14.07 10.34
C ALA A 161 -21.67 13.71 9.54
N LEU A 162 -21.54 12.87 8.51
CA LEU A 162 -22.66 12.48 7.66
C LEU A 162 -23.49 11.34 8.24
N LYS A 163 -22.89 10.49 9.07
CA LYS A 163 -23.56 9.33 9.73
C LYS A 163 -24.27 8.38 8.76
N ASP A 164 -23.70 8.24 7.53
CA ASP A 164 -24.30 7.48 6.43
C ASP A 164 -23.96 5.98 6.42
N GLY A 165 -23.21 5.51 7.44
CA GLY A 165 -22.86 4.10 7.60
C GLY A 165 -21.94 3.54 6.52
N LEU A 166 -21.12 4.38 5.86
CA LEU A 166 -20.26 4.02 4.75
C LEU A 166 -19.38 2.78 5.04
N ILE A 167 -18.91 2.62 6.28
CA ILE A 167 -18.10 1.47 6.71
C ILE A 167 -18.78 0.13 6.46
N SER A 168 -20.10 0.08 6.59
CA SER A 168 -20.88 -1.16 6.39
C SER A 168 -20.74 -1.71 4.97
N ARG A 169 -20.42 -0.86 3.97
CA ARG A 169 -20.18 -1.26 2.57
C ARG A 169 -18.88 -2.06 2.42
N MET A 170 -17.90 -1.79 3.30
CA MET A 170 -16.60 -2.44 3.36
C MET A 170 -16.50 -3.45 4.52
N TRP A 171 -17.66 -4.02 4.92
CA TRP A 171 -17.74 -5.07 5.93
C TRP A 171 -18.46 -6.30 5.37
N PHE A 172 -18.21 -7.46 5.97
CA PHE A 172 -18.85 -8.71 5.59
C PHE A 172 -20.34 -8.71 5.95
N GLY A 173 -21.17 -9.40 5.17
CA GLY A 173 -22.62 -9.53 5.40
C GLY A 173 -23.42 -9.57 4.10
N ASN A 174 -24.76 -9.57 4.24
CA ASN A 174 -25.68 -9.65 3.12
C ASN A 174 -25.54 -8.45 2.19
N ARG A 175 -25.68 -8.70 0.86
CA ARG A 175 -25.44 -7.71 -0.22
C ARG A 175 -26.76 -7.24 -0.87
N HIS A 176 -27.91 -7.58 -0.31
CA HIS A 176 -29.23 -7.23 -0.84
C HIS A 176 -29.43 -5.73 -0.95
#